data_b1a3502e2e0dc400c643ba98edcd8489
#
_entry.id   b1a3502e2e0dc400c643ba98edcd8489
#
_cell.length_a   1.000
_cell.length_b   1.000
_cell.length_c   1.000
_cell.angle_alpha   90.00
_cell.angle_beta   90.00
_cell.angle_gamma   90.00
#
_symmetry.space_group_name_H-M   'P 1'
#
loop_
_entity.id
_entity.type
_entity.pdbx_description
1 polymer ?
#
loop_
_entity_poly.entity_id
_entity_poly.type
_entity_poly.pdbx_seq_one_letter_code
_entity_poly.pdbx_strand_id
1 'polypeptide(L)'
;MITRKWQICIMPAERRWIDMLLSPDASLCEKNQAIVVSRDKGKVEHRAINPQRQFDLRHYQLDGALIKQTKCCDYLLINDSRRKAYFIELKGGNIDEAIKQLEAGEQRCREELKGYVFFYRIVCTKARTHKVQDPKFRKFKEKCGPRLQMKVNCLEEKLD
;
A
#
# COMPACT_ATOMS: atom_id res chain seq x y z
N MET A 1 49.59 -22.80 0.76
CA MET A 1 48.15 -22.89 1.06
C MET A 1 47.72 -21.53 1.55
N ILE A 2 46.98 -20.80 0.69
CA ILE A 2 46.47 -19.47 1.04
C ILE A 2 45.00 -19.64 1.40
N THR A 3 44.68 -19.62 2.68
CA THR A 3 43.29 -19.62 3.18
C THR A 3 42.72 -18.24 2.97
N ARG A 4 41.83 -18.11 1.98
CA ARG A 4 41.00 -16.92 1.79
C ARG A 4 39.97 -16.88 2.93
N LYS A 5 40.21 -16.02 3.91
CA LYS A 5 39.20 -15.61 4.88
C LYS A 5 38.09 -14.86 4.13
N TRP A 6 36.90 -15.42 4.09
CA TRP A 6 35.68 -14.70 3.71
C TRP A 6 35.40 -13.67 4.78
N GLN A 7 35.72 -12.44 4.46
CA GLN A 7 35.33 -11.30 5.30
C GLN A 7 33.86 -11.01 5.00
N ILE A 8 32.97 -11.53 5.87
CA ILE A 8 31.56 -11.15 5.84
C ILE A 8 31.52 -9.67 6.27
N CYS A 9 31.30 -8.80 5.30
CA CYS A 9 31.07 -7.39 5.54
C CYS A 9 29.70 -7.24 6.19
N ILE A 10 29.66 -7.30 7.53
CA ILE A 10 28.44 -6.99 8.29
C ILE A 10 28.28 -5.48 8.21
N MET A 11 27.38 -5.02 7.37
CA MET A 11 26.96 -3.62 7.31
C MET A 11 26.39 -3.21 8.66
N PRO A 12 26.79 -2.09 9.24
CA PRO A 12 26.23 -1.60 10.50
C PRO A 12 24.72 -1.38 10.35
N ALA A 13 23.95 -1.81 11.35
CA ALA A 13 22.49 -1.72 11.38
C ALA A 13 21.95 -0.30 11.08
N GLU A 14 22.70 0.73 11.44
CA GLU A 14 22.34 2.14 11.25
C GLU A 14 22.27 2.60 9.79
N ARG A 15 23.06 2.01 8.87
CA ARG A 15 22.99 2.35 7.43
C ARG A 15 21.80 1.71 6.71
N ARG A 16 21.17 0.70 7.30
CA ARG A 16 20.03 -0.01 6.70
C ARG A 16 18.75 0.82 6.67
N TRP A 17 18.60 1.79 7.55
CA TRP A 17 17.38 2.61 7.66
C TRP A 17 17.38 3.83 6.73
N ILE A 18 18.54 4.32 6.32
CA ILE A 18 18.68 5.55 5.51
C ILE A 18 18.27 5.32 4.06
N ASP A 19 18.36 4.09 3.55
CA ASP A 19 18.05 3.74 2.16
C ASP A 19 16.67 3.06 1.98
N MET A 20 15.89 2.89 3.07
CA MET A 20 14.57 2.26 3.00
C MET A 20 13.50 3.26 2.57
N LEU A 21 12.76 2.92 1.52
CA LEU A 21 11.61 3.71 1.05
C LEU A 21 10.53 3.81 2.16
N LEU A 22 10.29 2.71 2.87
CA LEU A 22 9.26 2.59 3.91
C LEU A 22 9.84 2.74 5.33
N SER A 23 10.67 3.76 5.53
CA SER A 23 11.18 4.09 6.87
C SER A 23 10.03 4.35 7.85
N PRO A 24 10.07 3.79 9.08
CA PRO A 24 9.07 4.08 10.10
C PRO A 24 8.91 5.57 10.42
N ASP A 25 10.00 6.34 10.33
CA ASP A 25 9.99 7.78 10.60
C ASP A 25 9.23 8.59 9.54
N ALA A 26 9.03 8.04 8.35
CA ALA A 26 8.23 8.63 7.28
C ALA A 26 6.73 8.29 7.37
N SER A 27 6.32 7.52 8.36
CA SER A 27 4.91 7.16 8.56
C SER A 27 4.07 8.38 8.93
N LEU A 28 2.91 8.50 8.27
CA LEU A 28 1.94 9.58 8.50
C LEU A 28 1.03 9.34 9.70
N CYS A 29 1.07 8.16 10.31
CA CYS A 29 0.24 7.83 11.46
C CYS A 29 1.07 7.41 12.67
N GLU A 30 0.48 7.52 13.85
CA GLU A 30 1.02 6.92 15.05
C GLU A 30 0.99 5.38 14.94
N LYS A 31 1.92 4.72 15.63
CA LYS A 31 2.11 3.27 15.59
C LYS A 31 0.81 2.48 15.82
N ASN A 32 -0.01 2.92 16.78
CA ASN A 32 -1.26 2.27 17.15
C ASN A 32 -2.48 3.18 16.97
N GLN A 33 -2.47 4.00 15.92
CA GLN A 33 -3.57 4.94 15.65
C GLN A 33 -4.91 4.20 15.52
N ALA A 34 -5.97 4.76 16.11
CA ALA A 34 -7.29 4.12 16.14
C ALA A 34 -7.97 4.09 14.76
N ILE A 35 -7.84 5.18 14.00
CA ILE A 35 -8.41 5.31 12.65
C ILE A 35 -7.37 5.97 11.76
N VAL A 36 -7.02 5.29 10.67
CA VAL A 36 -6.11 5.83 9.65
C VAL A 36 -6.93 6.20 8.43
N VAL A 37 -6.81 7.45 7.98
CA VAL A 37 -7.55 7.97 6.82
C VAL A 37 -6.58 8.31 5.71
N SER A 38 -6.79 7.70 4.54
CA SER A 38 -6.16 8.09 3.29
C SER A 38 -7.14 8.95 2.51
N ARG A 39 -6.77 10.19 2.24
CA ARG A 39 -7.64 11.17 1.55
C ARG A 39 -6.83 11.99 0.56
N ASP A 40 -7.37 12.17 -0.62
CA ASP A 40 -6.91 13.18 -1.58
C ASP A 40 -7.74 14.45 -1.45
N LYS A 41 -7.37 15.52 -2.18
CA LYS A 41 -8.08 16.81 -2.24
C LYS A 41 -9.56 16.69 -2.66
N GLY A 42 -10.00 15.51 -3.09
CA GLY A 42 -11.37 15.20 -3.47
C GLY A 42 -12.25 14.68 -2.31
N LYS A 43 -13.43 14.18 -2.68
CA LYS A 43 -14.44 13.66 -1.74
C LYS A 43 -14.27 12.15 -1.44
N VAL A 44 -13.24 11.51 -1.99
CA VAL A 44 -13.01 10.07 -1.83
C VAL A 44 -12.02 9.81 -0.73
N GLU A 45 -12.31 8.81 0.09
CA GLU A 45 -11.44 8.44 1.19
C GLU A 45 -11.47 6.93 1.50
N HIS A 46 -10.36 6.44 1.99
CA HIS A 46 -10.26 5.15 2.62
C HIS A 46 -10.05 5.33 4.12
N ARG A 47 -10.80 4.58 4.92
CA ARG A 47 -10.73 4.61 6.39
C ARG A 47 -10.46 3.22 6.92
N ALA A 48 -9.36 3.06 7.62
CA ALA A 48 -9.00 1.81 8.30
C ALA A 48 -9.19 1.98 9.80
N ILE A 49 -10.02 1.14 10.39
CA ILE A 49 -10.29 1.12 11.82
C ILE A 49 -9.38 0.09 12.46
N ASN A 50 -8.55 0.52 13.39
CA ASN A 50 -7.71 -0.34 14.23
C ASN A 50 -8.45 -0.61 15.55
N PRO A 51 -9.11 -1.78 15.69
CA PRO A 51 -9.94 -2.06 16.85
C PRO A 51 -9.10 -2.03 18.12
N GLN A 52 -9.56 -1.28 19.13
CA GLN A 52 -8.88 -1.20 20.42
C GLN A 52 -7.40 -0.78 20.32
N ARG A 53 -6.99 -0.19 19.19
CA ARG A 53 -5.60 0.20 18.90
C ARG A 53 -4.60 -0.96 19.04
N GLN A 54 -5.05 -2.18 18.73
CA GLN A 54 -4.28 -3.40 19.01
C GLN A 54 -3.17 -3.70 18.01
N PHE A 55 -3.21 -3.09 16.81
CA PHE A 55 -2.23 -3.35 15.76
C PHE A 55 -1.23 -2.22 15.61
N ASP A 56 0.00 -2.59 15.32
CA ASP A 56 1.06 -1.68 14.92
C ASP A 56 0.92 -1.34 13.45
N LEU A 57 0.76 -0.04 13.16
CA LEU A 57 0.48 0.47 11.82
C LEU A 57 1.56 1.41 11.33
N ARG A 58 1.76 1.43 10.02
CA ARG A 58 2.50 2.46 9.28
C ARG A 58 1.67 2.92 8.09
N HIS A 59 1.67 4.21 7.81
CA HIS A 59 0.88 4.80 6.73
C HIS A 59 1.73 5.75 5.91
N TYR A 60 1.71 5.60 4.59
CA TYR A 60 2.54 6.38 3.67
C TYR A 60 1.73 6.94 2.52
N GLN A 61 2.04 8.16 2.14
CA GLN A 61 1.67 8.68 0.83
C GLN A 61 2.78 8.27 -0.14
N LEU A 62 2.44 7.47 -1.16
CA LEU A 62 3.41 6.97 -2.13
C LEU A 62 3.59 7.93 -3.29
N ASP A 63 2.53 8.17 -4.07
CA ASP A 63 2.60 9.02 -5.26
C ASP A 63 2.89 10.47 -4.90
N GLY A 64 3.92 11.02 -5.54
CA GLY A 64 4.34 12.40 -5.35
C GLY A 64 5.04 12.72 -4.02
N ALA A 65 5.06 11.81 -3.04
CA ALA A 65 5.76 11.98 -1.77
C ALA A 65 6.99 11.08 -1.67
N LEU A 66 6.82 9.77 -1.45
CA LEU A 66 7.93 8.83 -1.40
C LEU A 66 8.42 8.43 -2.78
N ILE A 67 7.52 8.32 -3.76
CA ILE A 67 7.81 7.93 -5.14
C ILE A 67 7.49 9.13 -6.04
N LYS A 68 8.53 9.79 -6.55
CA LYS A 68 8.39 11.04 -7.33
C LYS A 68 8.58 10.83 -8.83
N GLN A 69 9.27 9.77 -9.24
CA GLN A 69 9.68 9.57 -10.63
C GLN A 69 8.71 8.72 -11.45
N THR A 70 7.83 7.99 -10.80
CA THR A 70 6.90 7.06 -11.45
C THR A 70 5.54 7.19 -10.79
N LYS A 71 4.49 7.28 -11.59
CA LYS A 71 3.13 7.23 -11.06
C LYS A 71 2.86 5.87 -10.42
N CYS A 72 2.31 5.89 -9.22
CA CYS A 72 1.88 4.71 -8.48
C CYS A 72 0.59 5.01 -7.70
N CYS A 73 0.12 4.08 -6.89
CA CYS A 73 -1.05 4.32 -6.05
C CYS A 73 -0.78 5.39 -4.98
N ASP A 74 -1.84 6.05 -4.54
CA ASP A 74 -1.75 7.22 -3.66
C ASP A 74 -1.19 6.90 -2.28
N TYR A 75 -1.66 5.81 -1.65
CA TYR A 75 -1.31 5.47 -0.28
C TYR A 75 -0.97 4.00 -0.09
N LEU A 76 -0.20 3.75 0.96
CA LEU A 76 0.09 2.42 1.49
C LEU A 76 -0.15 2.42 2.99
N LEU A 77 -1.01 1.53 3.46
CA LEU A 77 -1.20 1.23 4.88
C LEU A 77 -0.62 -0.15 5.17
N ILE A 78 0.19 -0.24 6.21
CA ILE A 78 0.83 -1.48 6.64
C ILE A 78 0.36 -1.82 8.04
N ASN A 79 -0.13 -3.03 8.22
CA ASN A 79 -0.38 -3.66 9.52
C ASN A 79 0.79 -4.60 9.82
N ASP A 80 1.77 -4.13 10.58
CA ASP A 80 2.97 -4.89 10.91
C ASP A 80 2.65 -6.09 11.81
N SER A 81 1.67 -5.96 12.69
CA SER A 81 1.26 -7.03 13.61
C SER A 81 0.71 -8.25 12.87
N ARG A 82 0.07 -8.05 11.72
CA ARG A 82 -0.54 -9.09 10.88
C ARG A 82 0.19 -9.36 9.59
N ARG A 83 1.26 -8.63 9.31
CA ARG A 83 2.00 -8.66 8.03
C ARG A 83 1.07 -8.51 6.83
N LYS A 84 0.20 -7.51 6.88
CA LYS A 84 -0.72 -7.13 5.81
C LYS A 84 -0.37 -5.76 5.29
N ALA A 85 -0.34 -5.60 3.97
CA ALA A 85 -0.08 -4.32 3.31
C ALA A 85 -1.23 -3.98 2.36
N TYR A 86 -1.81 -2.80 2.52
CA TYR A 86 -2.97 -2.33 1.77
C TYR A 86 -2.53 -1.21 0.83
N PHE A 87 -2.50 -1.49 -0.47
CA PHE A 87 -2.27 -0.51 -1.51
C PHE A 87 -3.58 0.18 -1.86
N ILE A 88 -3.61 1.51 -1.78
CA ILE A 88 -4.83 2.31 -1.82
C ILE A 88 -4.72 3.31 -2.97
N GLU A 89 -5.69 3.28 -3.86
CA GLU A 89 -5.85 4.23 -4.96
C GLU A 89 -7.18 4.97 -4.84
N LEU A 90 -7.09 6.29 -4.82
CA LEU A 90 -8.23 7.20 -4.71
C LEU A 90 -8.48 7.84 -6.09
N LYS A 91 -9.44 7.31 -6.85
CA LYS A 91 -9.57 7.64 -8.26
C LYS A 91 -10.94 8.18 -8.67
N GLY A 92 -10.91 9.15 -9.57
CA GLY A 92 -12.13 9.77 -10.11
C GLY A 92 -12.93 8.94 -11.12
N GLY A 93 -12.49 7.73 -11.57
CA GLY A 93 -13.28 6.89 -12.46
C GLY A 93 -12.53 6.10 -13.54
N ASN A 94 -11.22 6.23 -13.67
CA ASN A 94 -10.42 5.41 -14.59
C ASN A 94 -9.84 4.19 -13.87
N ILE A 95 -10.57 3.07 -13.91
CA ILE A 95 -10.22 1.83 -13.19
C ILE A 95 -8.97 1.15 -13.78
N ASP A 96 -8.78 1.21 -15.10
CA ASP A 96 -7.59 0.63 -15.73
C ASP A 96 -6.30 1.33 -15.27
N GLU A 97 -6.37 2.63 -15.12
CA GLU A 97 -5.26 3.41 -14.60
C GLU A 97 -5.05 3.14 -13.09
N ALA A 98 -6.12 2.99 -12.33
CA ALA A 98 -6.05 2.61 -10.92
C ALA A 98 -5.33 1.28 -10.72
N ILE A 99 -5.64 0.26 -11.54
CA ILE A 99 -4.97 -1.04 -11.50
C ILE A 99 -3.47 -0.89 -11.79
N LYS A 100 -3.09 -0.16 -12.83
CA LYS A 100 -1.69 0.09 -13.16
C LYS A 100 -0.94 0.78 -12.02
N GLN A 101 -1.57 1.73 -11.36
CA GLN A 101 -0.98 2.46 -10.25
C GLN A 101 -0.83 1.58 -9.01
N LEU A 102 -1.80 0.69 -8.72
CA LEU A 102 -1.69 -0.31 -7.65
C LEU A 102 -0.53 -1.28 -7.92
N GLU A 103 -0.41 -1.80 -9.13
CA GLU A 103 0.67 -2.70 -9.52
C GLU A 103 2.05 -2.02 -9.44
N ALA A 104 2.13 -0.76 -9.84
CA ALA A 104 3.36 0.03 -9.74
C ALA A 104 3.78 0.27 -8.28
N GLY A 105 2.84 0.60 -7.40
CA GLY A 105 3.09 0.75 -5.97
C GLY A 105 3.57 -0.55 -5.33
N GLU A 106 2.90 -1.66 -5.64
CA GLU A 106 3.31 -2.99 -5.19
C GLU A 106 4.74 -3.33 -5.64
N GLN A 107 5.05 -3.14 -6.91
CA GLN A 107 6.38 -3.45 -7.45
C GLN A 107 7.48 -2.67 -6.74
N ARG A 108 7.25 -1.40 -6.42
CA ARG A 108 8.23 -0.53 -5.73
C ARG A 108 8.45 -0.92 -4.27
N CYS A 109 7.43 -1.44 -3.60
CA CYS A 109 7.48 -1.77 -2.17
C CYS A 109 7.73 -3.26 -1.90
N ARG A 110 7.67 -4.12 -2.90
CA ARG A 110 7.66 -5.58 -2.76
C ARG A 110 8.86 -6.12 -1.98
N GLU A 111 10.05 -5.62 -2.22
CA GLU A 111 11.27 -6.12 -1.55
C GLU A 111 11.26 -5.79 -0.05
N GLU A 112 10.82 -4.58 0.32
CA GLU A 112 10.74 -4.17 1.72
C GLU A 112 9.57 -4.83 2.47
N LEU A 113 8.56 -5.29 1.74
CA LEU A 113 7.38 -5.99 2.27
C LEU A 113 7.42 -7.50 2.04
N LYS A 114 8.60 -8.07 1.96
CA LYS A 114 8.77 -9.51 1.81
C LYS A 114 8.14 -10.25 2.99
N GLY A 115 7.25 -11.21 2.71
CA GLY A 115 6.50 -11.95 3.72
C GLY A 115 5.20 -11.30 4.17
N TYR A 116 4.80 -10.17 3.55
CA TYR A 116 3.50 -9.55 3.77
C TYR A 116 2.47 -10.05 2.75
N VAL A 117 1.21 -10.09 3.16
CA VAL A 117 0.08 -10.34 2.27
C VAL A 117 -0.43 -9.00 1.74
N PHE A 118 -0.60 -8.88 0.43
CA PHE A 118 -1.00 -7.64 -0.23
C PHE A 118 -2.50 -7.59 -0.48
N PHE A 119 -3.08 -6.46 -0.11
CA PHE A 119 -4.48 -6.10 -0.31
C PHE A 119 -4.55 -4.86 -1.18
N TYR A 120 -5.63 -4.72 -1.96
CA TYR A 120 -5.81 -3.63 -2.90
C TYR A 120 -7.13 -2.94 -2.66
N ARG A 121 -7.11 -1.62 -2.63
CA ARG A 121 -8.28 -0.78 -2.37
C ARG A 121 -8.41 0.28 -3.46
N ILE A 122 -9.57 0.31 -4.11
CA ILE A 122 -9.92 1.34 -5.08
C ILE A 122 -11.12 2.09 -4.53
N VAL A 123 -10.97 3.39 -4.31
CA VAL A 123 -12.08 4.27 -3.94
C VAL A 123 -12.28 5.27 -5.08
N CYS A 124 -13.45 5.26 -5.71
CA CYS A 124 -13.75 6.08 -6.87
C CYS A 124 -14.96 6.97 -6.64
N THR A 125 -15.08 8.05 -7.42
CA THR A 125 -16.25 8.96 -7.34
C THR A 125 -17.46 8.39 -8.01
N LYS A 126 -17.27 7.56 -9.05
CA LYS A 126 -18.37 6.92 -9.82
C LYS A 126 -17.92 5.53 -10.28
N ALA A 127 -18.70 4.52 -9.94
CA ALA A 127 -18.56 3.21 -10.57
C ALA A 127 -19.28 3.23 -11.91
N ARG A 128 -18.54 3.29 -13.02
CA ARG A 128 -19.12 3.10 -14.35
C ARG A 128 -19.26 1.60 -14.61
N THR A 129 -20.49 1.14 -14.76
CA THR A 129 -20.86 -0.27 -14.97
C THR A 129 -20.07 -0.93 -16.13
N HIS A 130 -19.77 -0.18 -17.18
CA HIS A 130 -19.00 -0.67 -18.33
C HIS A 130 -17.53 -1.02 -18.00
N LYS A 131 -16.92 -0.36 -17.01
CA LYS A 131 -15.52 -0.61 -16.67
C LYS A 131 -15.32 -1.79 -15.72
N VAL A 132 -16.35 -2.16 -14.96
CA VAL A 132 -16.35 -3.38 -14.14
C VAL A 132 -16.40 -4.65 -15.02
N GLN A 133 -16.82 -4.51 -16.27
CA GLN A 133 -16.82 -5.59 -17.27
C GLN A 133 -15.55 -5.64 -18.13
N ASP A 134 -14.64 -4.67 -17.96
CA ASP A 134 -13.38 -4.65 -18.69
C ASP A 134 -12.55 -5.93 -18.40
N PRO A 135 -12.00 -6.58 -19.44
CA PRO A 135 -11.19 -7.79 -19.28
C PRO A 135 -10.00 -7.62 -18.33
N LYS A 136 -9.39 -6.43 -18.30
CA LYS A 136 -8.26 -6.13 -17.38
C LYS A 136 -8.70 -6.12 -15.93
N PHE A 137 -9.84 -5.49 -15.63
CA PHE A 137 -10.38 -5.48 -14.26
C PHE A 137 -10.78 -6.90 -13.83
N ARG A 138 -11.45 -7.66 -14.69
CA ARG A 138 -11.81 -9.05 -14.41
C ARG A 138 -10.60 -9.90 -14.11
N LYS A 139 -9.55 -9.81 -14.94
CA LYS A 139 -8.28 -10.52 -14.73
C LYS A 139 -7.60 -10.14 -13.43
N PHE A 140 -7.58 -8.86 -13.09
CA PHE A 140 -7.01 -8.36 -11.83
C PHE A 140 -7.82 -8.85 -10.63
N LYS A 141 -9.16 -8.80 -10.73
CA LYS A 141 -10.08 -9.32 -9.71
C LYS A 141 -9.91 -10.83 -9.48
N GLU A 142 -9.77 -11.61 -10.54
CA GLU A 142 -9.47 -13.04 -10.45
C GLU A 142 -8.12 -13.31 -9.76
N LYS A 143 -7.08 -12.56 -10.13
CA LYS A 143 -5.75 -12.66 -9.52
C LYS A 143 -5.76 -12.32 -8.02
N CYS A 144 -6.47 -11.28 -7.64
CA CYS A 144 -6.48 -10.77 -6.26
C CYS A 144 -7.55 -11.41 -5.38
N GLY A 145 -8.65 -11.88 -5.98
CA GLY A 145 -9.78 -12.47 -5.25
C GLY A 145 -10.33 -11.52 -4.17
N PRO A 146 -10.58 -12.00 -2.95
CA PRO A 146 -11.15 -11.20 -1.86
C PRO A 146 -10.22 -10.10 -1.34
N ARG A 147 -8.96 -10.09 -1.75
CA ARG A 147 -7.98 -9.06 -1.37
C ARG A 147 -8.20 -7.74 -2.10
N LEU A 148 -8.98 -7.73 -3.19
CA LEU A 148 -9.40 -6.52 -3.89
C LEU A 148 -10.76 -6.08 -3.40
N GLN A 149 -10.85 -4.82 -2.96
CA GLN A 149 -12.13 -4.15 -2.69
C GLN A 149 -12.20 -2.83 -3.45
N MET A 150 -13.38 -2.54 -3.98
CA MET A 150 -13.68 -1.28 -4.66
C MET A 150 -14.99 -0.71 -4.14
N LYS A 151 -15.00 0.56 -3.78
CA LYS A 151 -16.21 1.28 -3.35
C LYS A 151 -16.26 2.70 -3.93
N VAL A 152 -17.44 3.26 -3.90
CA VAL A 152 -17.71 4.64 -4.31
C VAL A 152 -17.68 5.54 -3.09
N ASN A 153 -17.02 6.68 -3.20
CA ASN A 153 -16.87 7.75 -2.23
C ASN A 153 -16.08 7.39 -0.97
N CYS A 154 -16.46 6.37 -0.25
CA CYS A 154 -15.78 5.97 0.97
C CYS A 154 -15.70 4.46 1.10
N LEU A 155 -14.49 3.96 1.38
CA LEU A 155 -14.25 2.59 1.77
C LEU A 155 -13.80 2.57 3.22
N GLU A 156 -14.65 2.11 4.11
CA GLU A 156 -14.32 1.88 5.50
C GLU A 156 -14.16 0.39 5.76
N GLU A 157 -13.07 0.02 6.42
CA GLU A 157 -12.81 -1.35 6.80
C GLU A 157 -12.23 -1.45 8.22
N LYS A 158 -12.59 -2.52 8.90
CA LYS A 158 -12.01 -2.89 10.19
C LYS A 158 -10.83 -3.82 9.94
N LEU A 159 -9.68 -3.45 10.48
CA LEU A 159 -8.47 -4.27 10.38
C LEU A 159 -8.59 -5.52 11.27
N ASP A 160 -7.99 -6.63 10.82
CA ASP A 160 -8.00 -7.93 11.46
C ASP A 160 -6.60 -8.60 11.45
#